data_4b0a49b59107cabba047e8a749705a32
#
_entry.id   4b0a49b59107cabba047e8a749705a32
#
_cell.length_a   1.000
_cell.length_b   1.000
_cell.length_c   1.000
_cell.angle_alpha   90.00
_cell.angle_beta   90.00
_cell.angle_gamma   90.00
#
_symmetry.space_group_name_H-M   'P 1'
#
loop_
_entity.id
_entity.type
_entity.pdbx_description
1 polymer ?
#
loop_
_entity_poly.entity_id
_entity_poly.type
_entity_poly.pdbx_seq_one_letter_code
_entity_poly.pdbx_strand_id
1 'polypeptide(L)'
;MDYDDSEKIKVPRFNEESGFYTTTARSKQMSRIRGKDTKPEIAFRKELWRRGYRYRISYKKLIGKPDLVLLKYKVAVFIDGEFWHGYNWEEKRNEIKSNRGFWIPKIERNMQRDREVNRVLTEEGFKIFRFWENDIKKNLQHCVDLVITYIESEKMFKSKPI
;
A
#
# COMPACT_ATOMS: atom_id res chain seq x y z
N MET A 1 18.40 5.65 3.48
CA MET A 1 18.56 6.36 2.19
C MET A 1 17.58 7.49 2.14
N ASP A 2 18.07 8.72 2.16
CA ASP A 2 17.21 9.89 1.92
C ASP A 2 16.96 9.94 0.41
N TYR A 3 15.75 9.57 0.02
CA TYR A 3 15.35 9.72 -1.38
C TYR A 3 14.99 11.17 -1.63
N ASP A 4 15.69 11.79 -2.57
CA ASP A 4 15.30 13.09 -3.10
C ASP A 4 14.00 12.94 -3.90
N ASP A 5 12.89 13.40 -3.32
CA ASP A 5 11.57 13.35 -3.95
C ASP A 5 11.29 14.60 -4.82
N SER A 6 12.29 15.47 -5.05
CA SER A 6 12.15 16.69 -5.85
C SER A 6 11.84 16.41 -7.32
N GLU A 7 12.39 15.31 -7.87
CA GLU A 7 12.11 14.87 -9.23
C GLU A 7 11.44 13.51 -9.29
N LYS A 8 10.43 13.38 -10.18
CA LYS A 8 9.75 12.11 -10.40
C LYS A 8 10.67 11.12 -11.11
N ILE A 9 10.87 9.96 -10.50
CA ILE A 9 11.64 8.86 -11.08
C ILE A 9 11.01 8.44 -12.41
N LYS A 10 11.78 8.47 -13.48
CA LYS A 10 11.35 8.03 -14.82
C LYS A 10 11.46 6.51 -14.91
N VAL A 11 10.35 5.87 -15.25
CA VAL A 11 10.30 4.42 -15.47
C VAL A 11 10.30 4.16 -16.97
N PRO A 12 11.25 3.39 -17.52
CA PRO A 12 11.26 3.07 -18.94
C PRO A 12 10.04 2.21 -19.32
N ARG A 13 9.70 2.16 -20.62
CA ARG A 13 8.68 1.23 -21.10
C ARG A 13 9.21 -0.20 -21.07
N PHE A 14 8.37 -1.15 -20.68
CA PHE A 14 8.72 -2.57 -20.74
C PHE A 14 8.41 -3.10 -22.15
N ASN A 15 9.39 -3.02 -23.02
CA ASN A 15 9.32 -3.53 -24.40
C ASN A 15 10.73 -3.96 -24.87
N GLU A 16 10.79 -4.68 -25.98
CA GLU A 16 12.04 -5.16 -26.59
C GLU A 16 12.94 -4.03 -27.05
N GLU A 17 12.37 -2.93 -27.57
CA GLU A 17 13.12 -1.74 -28.00
C GLU A 17 13.89 -1.11 -26.84
N SER A 18 13.38 -1.21 -25.62
CA SER A 18 14.06 -0.77 -24.40
C SER A 18 14.95 -1.84 -23.78
N GLY A 19 15.14 -2.98 -24.44
CA GLY A 19 16.01 -4.08 -24.00
C GLY A 19 15.42 -4.95 -22.89
N PHE A 20 14.09 -4.95 -22.70
CA PHE A 20 13.42 -5.74 -21.66
C PHE A 20 12.65 -6.90 -22.26
N TYR A 21 12.91 -8.10 -21.73
CA TYR A 21 12.35 -9.35 -22.23
C TYR A 21 11.68 -10.14 -21.12
N THR A 22 10.60 -10.84 -21.46
CA THR A 22 9.95 -11.79 -20.57
C THR A 22 9.50 -13.03 -21.34
N THR A 23 9.51 -14.18 -20.69
CA THR A 23 8.96 -15.40 -21.28
C THR A 23 7.45 -15.36 -21.27
N THR A 24 6.80 -16.04 -22.23
CA THR A 24 5.34 -16.17 -22.29
C THR A 24 4.76 -16.76 -20.99
N ALA A 25 5.45 -17.74 -20.40
CA ALA A 25 5.05 -18.34 -19.12
C ALA A 25 5.06 -17.30 -17.99
N ARG A 26 6.10 -16.48 -17.88
CA ARG A 26 6.23 -15.44 -16.87
C ARG A 26 5.21 -14.31 -17.08
N SER A 27 4.97 -13.92 -18.33
CA SER A 27 3.92 -12.95 -18.68
C SER A 27 2.53 -13.44 -18.23
N LYS A 28 2.19 -14.70 -18.52
CA LYS A 28 0.94 -15.32 -18.03
C LYS A 28 0.86 -15.39 -16.51
N GLN A 29 1.96 -15.68 -15.82
CA GLN A 29 2.00 -15.67 -14.36
C GLN A 29 1.73 -14.27 -13.81
N MET A 30 2.38 -13.24 -14.35
CA MET A 30 2.21 -11.85 -13.93
C MET A 30 0.78 -11.34 -14.18
N SER A 31 0.15 -11.71 -15.29
CA SER A 31 -1.24 -11.32 -15.59
C SER A 31 -2.27 -11.90 -14.63
N ARG A 32 -1.93 -12.94 -13.88
CA ARG A 32 -2.79 -13.55 -12.85
C ARG A 32 -2.72 -12.85 -11.50
N ILE A 33 -1.71 -11.99 -11.29
CA ILE A 33 -1.56 -11.25 -10.04
C ILE A 33 -2.66 -10.19 -9.97
N ARG A 34 -3.52 -10.32 -8.98
CA ARG A 34 -4.61 -9.36 -8.75
C ARG A 34 -4.04 -8.08 -8.13
N GLY A 35 -4.39 -6.93 -8.69
CA GLY A 35 -4.04 -5.63 -8.15
C GLY A 35 -5.06 -5.07 -7.15
N LYS A 36 -6.12 -5.83 -6.85
CA LYS A 36 -7.17 -5.49 -5.86
C LYS A 36 -7.93 -6.74 -5.45
N ASP A 37 -8.64 -6.65 -4.34
CA ASP A 37 -9.42 -7.75 -3.77
C ASP A 37 -8.54 -8.99 -3.54
N THR A 38 -7.32 -8.75 -3.05
CA THR A 38 -6.41 -9.82 -2.64
C THR A 38 -6.96 -10.52 -1.39
N LYS A 39 -6.48 -11.74 -1.13
CA LYS A 39 -6.92 -12.48 0.06
C LYS A 39 -6.67 -11.71 1.37
N PRO A 40 -5.50 -11.06 1.58
CA PRO A 40 -5.25 -10.23 2.75
C PRO A 40 -6.22 -9.04 2.87
N GLU A 41 -6.48 -8.32 1.78
CA GLU A 41 -7.44 -7.21 1.78
C GLU A 41 -8.84 -7.67 2.20
N ILE A 42 -9.31 -8.79 1.64
CA ILE A 42 -10.63 -9.35 1.96
C ILE A 42 -10.68 -9.80 3.42
N ALA A 43 -9.62 -10.45 3.92
CA ALA A 43 -9.57 -10.89 5.32
C ALA A 43 -9.62 -9.70 6.28
N PHE A 44 -8.83 -8.66 6.01
CA PHE A 44 -8.80 -7.44 6.81
C PHE A 44 -10.16 -6.73 6.84
N ARG A 45 -10.79 -6.57 5.67
CA ARG A 45 -12.12 -5.97 5.52
C ARG A 45 -13.20 -6.72 6.30
N LYS A 46 -13.22 -8.05 6.20
CA LYS A 46 -14.19 -8.88 6.92
C LYS A 46 -14.04 -8.76 8.42
N GLU A 47 -12.81 -8.75 8.91
CA GLU A 47 -12.54 -8.64 10.34
C GLU A 47 -12.95 -7.27 10.90
N LEU A 48 -12.64 -6.17 10.22
CA LEU A 48 -13.13 -4.84 10.60
C LEU A 48 -14.66 -4.77 10.63
N TRP A 49 -15.31 -5.34 9.61
CA TRP A 49 -16.77 -5.38 9.54
C TRP A 49 -17.39 -6.19 10.69
N ARG A 50 -16.81 -7.37 10.99
CA ARG A 50 -17.22 -8.22 12.10
C ARG A 50 -17.15 -7.49 13.45
N ARG A 51 -16.17 -6.60 13.62
CA ARG A 51 -16.01 -5.76 14.81
C ARG A 51 -16.87 -4.49 14.81
N GLY A 52 -17.76 -4.33 13.84
CA GLY A 52 -18.73 -3.22 13.79
C GLY A 52 -18.24 -1.98 13.07
N TYR A 53 -17.06 -1.97 12.50
CA TYR A 53 -16.53 -0.81 11.77
C TYR A 53 -16.98 -0.81 10.31
N ARG A 54 -17.50 0.33 9.85
CA ARG A 54 -17.94 0.52 8.47
C ARG A 54 -16.91 1.31 7.68
N TYR A 55 -16.63 0.87 6.48
CA TYR A 55 -15.62 1.44 5.59
C TYR A 55 -16.14 1.57 4.16
N ARG A 56 -15.39 2.29 3.34
CA ARG A 56 -15.57 2.33 1.90
C ARG A 56 -14.33 1.73 1.23
N ILE A 57 -14.54 0.99 0.16
CA ILE A 57 -13.49 0.46 -0.72
C ILE A 57 -13.43 1.28 -2.01
N SER A 58 -12.27 1.30 -2.66
CA SER A 58 -12.07 2.01 -3.94
C SER A 58 -12.56 3.46 -3.91
N TYR A 59 -12.34 4.17 -2.81
CA TYR A 59 -12.83 5.53 -2.64
C TYR A 59 -12.02 6.51 -3.50
N LYS A 60 -12.59 6.90 -4.66
CA LYS A 60 -11.92 7.66 -5.73
C LYS A 60 -11.59 9.11 -5.36
N LYS A 61 -12.17 9.65 -4.29
CA LYS A 61 -11.94 11.04 -3.88
C LYS A 61 -10.61 11.26 -3.16
N LEU A 62 -9.95 10.19 -2.72
CA LEU A 62 -8.63 10.28 -2.09
C LEU A 62 -7.52 9.88 -3.05
N ILE A 63 -6.43 10.61 -2.99
CA ILE A 63 -5.19 10.27 -3.71
C ILE A 63 -4.69 8.88 -3.26
N GLY A 64 -4.00 8.17 -4.15
CA GLY A 64 -3.41 6.86 -3.86
C GLY A 64 -4.38 5.69 -3.82
N LYS A 65 -5.70 5.96 -3.82
CA LYS A 65 -6.76 4.93 -3.80
C LYS A 65 -6.58 3.91 -2.67
N PRO A 66 -6.73 4.31 -1.40
CA PRO A 66 -6.63 3.38 -0.28
C PRO A 66 -7.52 2.16 -0.45
N ASP A 67 -7.08 0.99 0.05
CA ASP A 67 -7.86 -0.25 0.00
C ASP A 67 -9.13 -0.15 0.84
N LEU A 68 -9.04 0.59 1.96
CA LEU A 68 -10.18 0.91 2.82
C LEU A 68 -10.09 2.35 3.33
N VAL A 69 -11.25 2.98 3.46
CA VAL A 69 -11.37 4.30 4.08
C VAL A 69 -12.50 4.29 5.11
N LEU A 70 -12.17 4.60 6.35
CA LEU A 70 -13.13 4.81 7.43
C LEU A 70 -13.37 6.33 7.57
N LEU A 71 -14.24 6.87 6.74
CA LEU A 71 -14.46 8.32 6.60
C LEU A 71 -14.85 9.00 7.91
N LYS A 72 -15.69 8.34 8.72
CA LYS A 72 -16.12 8.86 10.04
C LYS A 72 -14.95 9.18 10.96
N TYR A 73 -13.84 8.45 10.82
CA TYR A 73 -12.68 8.55 11.68
C TYR A 73 -11.47 9.18 10.97
N LYS A 74 -11.62 9.55 9.70
CA LYS A 74 -10.51 9.99 8.84
C LYS A 74 -9.32 9.03 8.86
N VAL A 75 -9.60 7.74 8.66
CA VAL A 75 -8.58 6.69 8.58
C VAL A 75 -8.53 6.13 7.18
N ALA A 76 -7.34 6.05 6.61
CA ALA A 76 -7.03 5.40 5.34
C ALA A 76 -6.11 4.20 5.58
N VAL A 77 -6.44 3.05 5.00
CA VAL A 77 -5.65 1.82 5.11
C VAL A 77 -5.19 1.37 3.74
N PHE A 78 -3.90 1.10 3.63
CA PHE A 78 -3.26 0.48 2.48
C PHE A 78 -2.73 -0.89 2.86
N ILE A 79 -2.84 -1.86 1.97
CA ILE A 79 -2.33 -3.22 2.11
C ILE A 79 -1.38 -3.46 0.95
N ASP A 80 -0.10 -3.31 1.24
CA ASP A 80 0.94 -3.23 0.24
C ASP A 80 1.57 -4.61 -0.01
N GLY A 81 1.66 -5.00 -1.29
CA GLY A 81 2.43 -6.17 -1.68
C GLY A 81 3.93 -5.88 -1.63
N GLU A 82 4.69 -6.76 -0.97
CA GLU A 82 6.11 -6.57 -0.64
C GLU A 82 6.98 -6.22 -1.85
N PHE A 83 6.77 -6.92 -2.96
CA PHE A 83 7.56 -6.69 -4.17
C PHE A 83 7.32 -5.30 -4.77
N TRP A 84 6.04 -4.89 -4.85
CA TRP A 84 5.65 -3.68 -5.57
C TRP A 84 5.93 -2.38 -4.81
N HIS A 85 6.00 -2.47 -3.48
CA HIS A 85 6.14 -1.33 -2.58
C HIS A 85 7.49 -1.29 -1.86
N GLY A 86 8.45 -2.14 -2.28
CA GLY A 86 9.83 -2.08 -1.83
C GLY A 86 10.05 -2.53 -0.39
N TYR A 87 9.38 -3.63 0.04
CA TYR A 87 9.67 -4.24 1.33
C TYR A 87 11.14 -4.63 1.44
N ASN A 88 11.82 -4.16 2.50
CA ASN A 88 13.25 -4.39 2.72
C ASN A 88 14.11 -4.04 1.49
N TRP A 89 13.86 -2.87 0.90
CA TRP A 89 14.36 -2.52 -0.43
C TRP A 89 15.88 -2.50 -0.56
N GLU A 90 16.59 -2.10 0.49
CA GLU A 90 18.06 -2.05 0.47
C GLU A 90 18.68 -3.42 0.15
N GLU A 91 18.11 -4.50 0.67
CA GLU A 91 18.53 -5.87 0.40
C GLU A 91 17.89 -6.41 -0.88
N LYS A 92 16.58 -6.29 -1.01
CA LYS A 92 15.79 -6.85 -2.13
C LYS A 92 16.17 -6.29 -3.49
N ARG A 93 16.61 -5.03 -3.55
CA ARG A 93 17.13 -4.43 -4.79
C ARG A 93 18.24 -5.24 -5.42
N ASN A 94 19.10 -5.83 -4.60
CA ASN A 94 20.25 -6.63 -5.07
C ASN A 94 19.83 -8.03 -5.52
N GLU A 95 18.69 -8.54 -5.06
CA GLU A 95 18.15 -9.84 -5.45
C GLU A 95 17.50 -9.83 -6.85
N ILE A 96 17.19 -8.67 -7.40
CA ILE A 96 16.60 -8.56 -8.74
C ILE A 96 17.67 -8.93 -9.78
N LYS A 97 17.52 -10.08 -10.43
CA LYS A 97 18.51 -10.62 -11.38
C LYS A 97 18.25 -10.24 -12.84
N SER A 98 17.00 -10.08 -13.25
CA SER A 98 16.60 -9.79 -14.62
C SER A 98 15.86 -8.47 -14.77
N ASN A 99 16.02 -7.80 -15.91
CA ASN A 99 15.37 -6.54 -16.25
C ASN A 99 15.52 -5.47 -15.13
N ARG A 100 16.69 -5.41 -14.50
CA ARG A 100 16.99 -4.50 -13.38
C ARG A 100 16.71 -3.03 -13.75
N GLY A 101 17.09 -2.64 -14.98
CA GLY A 101 16.87 -1.28 -15.49
C GLY A 101 15.39 -0.87 -15.59
N PHE A 102 14.48 -1.85 -15.61
CA PHE A 102 13.05 -1.61 -15.53
C PHE A 102 12.53 -1.71 -14.09
N TRP A 103 12.81 -2.83 -13.39
CA TRP A 103 12.19 -3.13 -12.10
C TRP A 103 12.63 -2.18 -10.99
N ILE A 104 13.92 -1.82 -10.95
CA ILE A 104 14.45 -0.93 -9.92
C ILE A 104 13.75 0.45 -9.98
N PRO A 105 13.80 1.19 -11.11
CA PRO A 105 13.07 2.46 -11.19
C PRO A 105 11.57 2.32 -10.99
N LYS A 106 10.98 1.19 -11.40
CA LYS A 106 9.54 0.93 -11.22
C LYS A 106 9.15 0.85 -9.76
N ILE A 107 9.90 0.10 -8.96
CA ILE A 107 9.65 -0.06 -7.52
C ILE A 107 9.96 1.24 -6.79
N GLU A 108 11.10 1.87 -7.07
CA GLU A 108 11.48 3.14 -6.46
C GLU A 108 10.44 4.25 -6.77
N ARG A 109 9.89 4.28 -7.98
CA ARG A 109 8.79 5.20 -8.32
C ARG A 109 7.50 4.91 -7.55
N ASN A 110 7.19 3.63 -7.30
CA ASN A 110 6.06 3.27 -6.44
C ASN A 110 6.29 3.75 -5.01
N MET A 111 7.48 3.52 -4.44
CA MET A 111 7.85 4.00 -3.11
C MET A 111 7.78 5.54 -3.01
N GLN A 112 8.27 6.25 -4.01
CA GLN A 112 8.17 7.71 -4.11
C GLN A 112 6.70 8.16 -4.09
N ARG A 113 5.85 7.53 -4.90
CA ARG A 113 4.42 7.82 -4.92
C ARG A 113 3.75 7.52 -3.58
N ASP A 114 4.15 6.47 -2.89
CA ASP A 114 3.59 6.13 -1.58
C ASP A 114 3.93 7.19 -0.53
N ARG A 115 5.16 7.75 -0.54
CA ARG A 115 5.53 8.88 0.32
C ARG A 115 4.71 10.13 -0.01
N GLU A 116 4.54 10.45 -1.30
CA GLU A 116 3.70 11.57 -1.75
C GLU A 116 2.25 11.42 -1.27
N VAL A 117 1.67 10.23 -1.47
CA VAL A 117 0.30 9.91 -1.01
C VAL A 117 0.18 10.05 0.51
N ASN A 118 1.14 9.53 1.26
CA ASN A 118 1.12 9.62 2.72
C ASN A 118 1.17 11.09 3.17
N ARG A 119 2.04 11.91 2.57
CA ARG A 119 2.14 13.33 2.89
C ARG A 119 0.81 14.03 2.64
N VAL A 120 0.24 13.91 1.43
CA VAL A 120 -1.00 14.61 1.05
C VAL A 120 -2.17 14.18 1.96
N LEU A 121 -2.36 12.88 2.18
CA LEU A 121 -3.44 12.41 3.04
C LEU A 121 -3.27 12.85 4.50
N THR A 122 -2.02 12.94 4.99
CA THR A 122 -1.75 13.46 6.34
C THR A 122 -2.09 14.94 6.43
N GLU A 123 -1.75 15.75 5.43
CA GLU A 123 -2.12 17.17 5.32
C GLU A 123 -3.65 17.36 5.27
N GLU A 124 -4.38 16.43 4.63
CA GLU A 124 -5.85 16.39 4.64
C GLU A 124 -6.45 15.91 5.98
N GLY A 125 -5.62 15.59 6.95
CA GLY A 125 -6.01 15.17 8.29
C GLY A 125 -6.40 13.70 8.42
N PHE A 126 -5.96 12.85 7.48
CA PHE A 126 -6.14 11.41 7.58
C PHE A 126 -5.03 10.75 8.39
N LYS A 127 -5.41 9.82 9.26
CA LYS A 127 -4.48 8.83 9.81
C LYS A 127 -4.30 7.70 8.82
N ILE A 128 -3.05 7.39 8.47
CA ILE A 128 -2.71 6.38 7.50
C ILE A 128 -2.17 5.16 8.22
N PHE A 129 -2.66 4.00 7.83
CA PHE A 129 -2.09 2.70 8.16
C PHE A 129 -1.65 2.02 6.86
N ARG A 130 -0.40 1.53 6.85
CA ARG A 130 0.12 0.68 5.79
C ARG A 130 0.55 -0.64 6.39
N PHE A 131 0.02 -1.71 5.86
CA PHE A 131 0.37 -3.07 6.27
C PHE A 131 0.91 -3.84 5.07
N TRP A 132 1.89 -4.66 5.30
CA TRP A 132 2.34 -5.62 4.30
C TRP A 132 1.35 -6.77 4.21
N GLU A 133 1.14 -7.31 3.01
CA GLU A 133 0.28 -8.48 2.84
C GLU A 133 0.68 -9.65 3.74
N ASN A 134 2.00 -9.87 3.93
CA ASN A 134 2.51 -10.94 4.79
C ASN A 134 2.23 -10.69 6.28
N ASP A 135 2.23 -9.43 6.73
CA ASP A 135 1.88 -9.12 8.11
C ASP A 135 0.42 -9.47 8.39
N ILE A 136 -0.46 -9.15 7.45
CA ILE A 136 -1.88 -9.52 7.56
C ILE A 136 -2.06 -11.04 7.51
N LYS A 137 -1.35 -11.75 6.64
CA LYS A 137 -1.40 -13.21 6.57
C LYS A 137 -0.95 -13.88 7.87
N LYS A 138 0.07 -13.31 8.53
CA LYS A 138 0.64 -13.87 9.76
C LYS A 138 -0.12 -13.46 11.01
N ASN A 139 -0.60 -12.21 11.07
CA ASN A 139 -1.17 -11.63 12.28
C ASN A 139 -2.29 -10.61 12.00
N LEU A 140 -3.35 -11.10 11.34
CA LEU A 140 -4.52 -10.30 10.99
C LEU A 140 -5.10 -9.55 12.20
N GLN A 141 -5.23 -10.23 13.34
CA GLN A 141 -5.87 -9.64 14.52
C GLN A 141 -5.08 -8.42 15.01
N HIS A 142 -3.77 -8.54 15.11
CA HIS A 142 -2.89 -7.44 15.52
C HIS A 142 -3.01 -6.24 14.57
N CYS A 143 -3.00 -6.46 13.25
CA CYS A 143 -3.13 -5.38 12.28
C CYS A 143 -4.47 -4.64 12.41
N VAL A 144 -5.55 -5.38 12.64
CA VAL A 144 -6.88 -4.80 12.85
C VAL A 144 -6.95 -4.08 14.20
N ASP A 145 -6.36 -4.66 15.25
CA ASP A 145 -6.32 -4.05 16.58
C ASP A 145 -5.63 -2.68 16.58
N LEU A 146 -4.55 -2.51 15.81
CA LEU A 146 -3.86 -1.22 15.67
C LEU A 146 -4.80 -0.13 15.17
N VAL A 147 -5.60 -0.42 14.15
CA VAL A 147 -6.57 0.53 13.59
C VAL A 147 -7.68 0.85 14.60
N ILE A 148 -8.22 -0.18 15.26
CA ILE A 148 -9.31 -0.02 16.22
C ILE A 148 -8.84 0.77 17.45
N THR A 149 -7.67 0.42 18.00
CA THR A 149 -7.09 1.12 19.15
C THR A 149 -6.93 2.62 18.88
N TYR A 150 -6.43 2.97 17.69
CA TYR A 150 -6.36 4.37 17.28
C TYR A 150 -7.73 5.03 17.26
N ILE A 151 -8.71 4.40 16.64
CA ILE A 151 -10.08 4.96 16.55
C ILE A 151 -10.69 5.15 17.93
N GLU A 152 -10.53 4.19 18.83
CA GLU A 152 -11.07 4.29 20.20
C GLU A 152 -10.36 5.37 21.02
N SER A 153 -9.04 5.53 20.86
CA SER A 153 -8.32 6.62 21.52
C SER A 153 -8.83 8.00 21.06
N GLU A 154 -9.04 8.18 19.76
CA GLU A 154 -9.59 9.42 19.21
C GLU A 154 -11.00 9.74 19.70
N LYS A 155 -11.83 8.73 19.89
CA LYS A 155 -13.17 8.92 20.47
C LYS A 155 -13.09 9.40 21.92
N MET A 156 -12.18 8.81 22.72
CA MET A 156 -11.98 9.20 24.11
C MET A 156 -11.49 10.65 24.24
N PHE A 157 -10.59 11.09 23.36
CA PHE A 157 -10.12 12.48 23.36
C PHE A 157 -11.23 13.47 23.01
N LYS A 158 -12.10 13.14 22.05
CA LYS A 158 -13.21 14.01 21.62
C LYS A 158 -14.40 14.03 22.57
N SER A 159 -14.50 13.08 23.48
CA SER A 159 -15.57 12.97 24.47
C SER A 159 -15.24 13.59 25.83
N LYS A 160 -14.00 14.09 26.04
CA LYS A 160 -13.68 14.85 27.26
C LYS A 160 -14.26 16.27 27.15
N PRO A 161 -15.18 16.69 28.03
CA PRO A 161 -15.61 18.08 28.09
C PRO A 161 -14.42 18.95 28.53
N ILE A 162 -14.31 20.13 27.92
CA ILE A 162 -13.38 21.19 28.31
C ILE A 162 -13.77 21.72 29.68
#